data_b432ad9b9a2e6a6812b7d5d97ec126d4
#
_entry.id   b432ad9b9a2e6a6812b7d5d97ec126d4
#
_cell.length_a   1.000
_cell.length_b   1.000
_cell.length_c   1.000
_cell.angle_alpha   90.00
_cell.angle_beta   90.00
_cell.angle_gamma   90.00
#
_symmetry.space_group_name_H-M   'P 1'
#
loop_
_entity.id
_entity.type
_entity.pdbx_description
1 polymer ?
#
loop_
_entity_poly.entity_id
_entity_poly.type
_entity_poly.pdbx_seq_one_letter_code
_entity_poly.pdbx_strand_id
1 'polypeptide(L)'
;LIGLSKKMLGIDTVEHIEQICESGNLDNVDLRVKDLSKNHKYPGMNEDITASNFGKLSDIATKHDIALGIVNMVSETIATTAIFAARAHGLKNIVLTGNLTTMPHVRAVFTALAPTFDVNFIIPANSQFGTVIGAALHPFK
;
A
#
# COMPACT_ATOMS: atom_id res chain seq x y z
N LEU A 1 5.45 -0.85 -8.97
CA LEU A 1 5.99 0.33 -8.31
C LEU A 1 7.05 1.01 -9.18
N ILE A 2 8.24 0.43 -9.36
CA ILE A 2 9.40 1.05 -10.04
C ILE A 2 9.05 1.57 -11.44
N GLY A 3 8.37 0.80 -12.27
CA GLY A 3 8.01 1.20 -13.63
C GLY A 3 7.16 2.47 -13.69
N LEU A 4 6.19 2.61 -12.77
CA LEU A 4 5.37 3.83 -12.66
C LEU A 4 6.20 5.01 -12.17
N SER A 5 7.01 4.82 -11.12
CA SER A 5 7.87 5.88 -10.59
C SER A 5 8.87 6.36 -11.63
N LYS A 6 9.48 5.45 -12.40
CA LYS A 6 10.37 5.81 -13.50
C LYS A 6 9.65 6.63 -14.58
N LYS A 7 8.45 6.20 -14.98
CA LYS A 7 7.70 6.87 -16.04
C LYS A 7 7.18 8.25 -15.61
N MET A 8 6.65 8.36 -14.39
CA MET A 8 6.01 9.60 -13.91
C MET A 8 6.98 10.59 -13.28
N LEU A 9 8.04 10.08 -12.62
CA LEU A 9 8.94 10.90 -11.79
C LEU A 9 10.40 10.88 -12.26
N GLY A 10 10.76 9.95 -13.14
CA GLY A 10 12.15 9.72 -13.55
C GLY A 10 12.99 8.98 -12.50
N ILE A 11 12.34 8.32 -11.52
CA ILE A 11 13.00 7.64 -10.38
C ILE A 11 12.85 6.14 -10.55
N ASP A 12 13.96 5.40 -10.44
CA ASP A 12 14.01 3.96 -10.68
C ASP A 12 14.65 3.13 -9.54
N THR A 13 14.91 3.76 -8.39
CA THR A 13 15.39 3.05 -7.19
C THR A 13 14.37 3.14 -6.06
N VAL A 14 14.22 2.05 -5.30
CA VAL A 14 13.24 1.97 -4.21
C VAL A 14 13.61 2.93 -3.09
N GLU A 15 14.89 3.02 -2.78
CA GLU A 15 15.44 3.90 -1.74
C GLU A 15 15.12 5.37 -2.01
N HIS A 16 15.25 5.81 -3.25
CA HIS A 16 14.91 7.18 -3.62
C HIS A 16 13.41 7.43 -3.60
N ILE A 17 12.60 6.46 -4.05
CA ILE A 17 11.14 6.54 -3.95
C ILE A 17 10.72 6.69 -2.49
N GLU A 18 11.26 5.86 -1.59
CA GLU A 18 10.97 5.90 -0.16
C GLU A 18 11.32 7.26 0.45
N GLN A 19 12.51 7.77 0.16
CA GLN A 19 12.96 9.07 0.66
C GLN A 19 12.03 10.22 0.26
N ILE A 20 11.60 10.28 -0.99
CA ILE A 20 10.71 11.37 -1.43
C ILE A 20 9.26 11.19 -0.92
N CYS A 21 8.81 9.97 -0.63
CA CYS A 21 7.50 9.75 -0.03
C CYS A 21 7.35 10.39 1.36
N GLU A 22 8.45 10.53 2.13
CA GLU A 22 8.40 11.08 3.49
C GLU A 22 7.77 12.47 3.57
N SER A 23 7.91 13.27 2.53
CA SER A 23 7.37 14.64 2.45
C SER A 23 6.08 14.73 1.65
N GLY A 24 5.54 13.61 1.18
CA GLY A 24 4.33 13.57 0.36
C GLY A 24 3.05 13.73 1.17
N ASN A 25 2.02 14.28 0.53
CA ASN A 25 0.68 14.39 1.07
C ASN A 25 -0.34 13.76 0.12
N LEU A 26 -0.96 12.65 0.54
CA LEU A 26 -1.98 11.97 -0.25
C LEU A 26 -3.23 12.82 -0.52
N ASP A 27 -3.53 13.81 0.31
CA ASP A 27 -4.68 14.69 0.12
C ASP A 27 -4.57 15.57 -1.14
N ASN A 28 -3.37 15.69 -1.73
CA ASN A 28 -3.15 16.39 -2.99
C ASN A 28 -3.30 15.47 -4.23
N VAL A 29 -3.41 14.16 -4.01
CA VAL A 29 -3.37 13.16 -5.09
C VAL A 29 -4.61 12.27 -5.07
N ASP A 30 -4.93 11.68 -3.90
CA ASP A 30 -5.98 10.68 -3.76
C ASP A 30 -7.30 11.32 -3.30
N LEU A 31 -8.40 10.86 -3.90
CA LEU A 31 -9.73 11.14 -3.37
C LEU A 31 -10.02 10.16 -2.24
N ARG A 32 -10.25 10.67 -1.03
CA ARG A 32 -10.51 9.86 0.16
C ARG A 32 -11.99 9.85 0.53
N VAL A 33 -12.40 8.94 1.40
CA VAL A 33 -13.78 8.87 1.91
C VAL A 33 -14.22 10.20 2.53
N LYS A 34 -13.36 10.88 3.28
CA LYS A 34 -13.62 12.21 3.84
C LYS A 34 -13.99 13.28 2.81
N ASP A 35 -13.52 13.14 1.58
CA ASP A 35 -13.78 14.08 0.49
C ASP A 35 -15.16 13.89 -0.16
N LEU A 36 -15.80 12.73 0.03
CA LEU A 36 -17.07 12.38 -0.60
C LEU A 36 -18.29 12.99 0.11
N SER A 37 -18.15 13.45 1.35
CA SER A 37 -19.25 14.02 2.12
C SER A 37 -18.84 15.28 2.86
N LYS A 38 -19.66 16.33 2.74
CA LYS A 38 -19.48 17.57 3.51
C LYS A 38 -19.58 17.38 5.01
N ASN A 39 -20.26 16.33 5.45
CA ASN A 39 -20.45 16.03 6.88
C ASN A 39 -19.45 14.98 7.42
N HIS A 40 -18.53 14.52 6.61
CA HIS A 40 -17.41 13.61 6.96
C HIS A 40 -17.77 12.41 7.86
N LYS A 41 -19.01 11.92 7.81
CA LYS A 41 -19.44 10.81 8.67
C LYS A 41 -20.07 9.70 7.86
N TYR A 42 -19.27 8.71 7.55
CA TYR A 42 -19.75 7.38 7.15
C TYR A 42 -19.59 6.44 8.36
N PRO A 43 -20.67 6.13 9.09
CA PRO A 43 -20.58 5.28 10.28
C PRO A 43 -19.89 3.95 9.96
N GLY A 44 -18.83 3.64 10.71
CA GLY A 44 -18.08 2.40 10.55
C GLY A 44 -17.03 2.37 9.44
N MET A 45 -16.82 3.47 8.73
CA MET A 45 -15.78 3.57 7.71
C MET A 45 -14.69 4.56 8.14
N ASN A 46 -13.43 4.18 7.98
CA ASN A 46 -12.30 5.07 8.21
C ASN A 46 -12.27 6.14 7.11
N GLU A 47 -12.30 7.41 7.51
CA GLU A 47 -12.34 8.57 6.62
C GLU A 47 -11.10 8.72 5.74
N ASP A 48 -9.98 8.14 6.15
CA ASP A 48 -8.71 8.19 5.43
C ASP A 48 -8.55 7.08 4.37
N ILE A 49 -9.52 6.18 4.23
CA ILE A 49 -9.51 5.19 3.16
C ILE A 49 -9.61 5.89 1.81
N THR A 50 -8.81 5.44 0.85
CA THR A 50 -8.83 5.91 -0.53
C THR A 50 -10.12 5.45 -1.22
N ALA A 51 -10.88 6.38 -1.74
CA ALA A 51 -12.03 6.10 -2.61
C ALA A 51 -11.62 6.01 -4.09
N SER A 52 -10.60 6.79 -4.48
CA SER A 52 -10.03 6.74 -5.82
C SER A 52 -8.57 7.17 -5.80
N ASN A 53 -7.67 6.25 -6.12
CA ASN A 53 -6.25 6.58 -6.29
C ASN A 53 -6.10 7.60 -7.43
N PHE A 54 -5.30 8.61 -7.20
CA PHE A 54 -5.09 9.74 -8.12
C PHE A 54 -6.36 10.54 -8.47
N GLY A 55 -7.47 10.34 -7.73
CA GLY A 55 -8.75 10.99 -8.01
C GLY A 55 -8.77 12.50 -7.77
N LYS A 56 -7.78 13.06 -7.09
CA LYS A 56 -7.60 14.50 -6.84
C LYS A 56 -6.34 15.07 -7.46
N LEU A 57 -5.64 14.27 -8.28
CA LEU A 57 -4.39 14.72 -8.88
C LEU A 57 -4.61 16.03 -9.65
N SER A 58 -3.89 17.06 -9.24
CA SER A 58 -3.96 18.40 -9.82
C SER A 58 -2.55 18.94 -10.10
N ASP A 59 -2.50 20.13 -10.72
CA ASP A 59 -1.27 20.84 -11.04
C ASP A 59 -0.47 21.32 -9.80
N ILE A 60 -1.10 21.36 -8.63
CA ILE A 60 -0.41 21.69 -7.37
C ILE A 60 0.29 20.49 -6.73
N ALA A 61 -0.01 19.26 -7.18
CA ALA A 61 0.62 18.08 -6.63
C ALA A 61 2.11 18.04 -6.94
N THR A 62 2.91 17.86 -5.90
CA THR A 62 4.36 17.78 -6.01
C THR A 62 4.83 16.39 -6.41
N LYS A 63 6.12 16.25 -6.78
CA LYS A 63 6.74 14.93 -7.02
C LYS A 63 6.67 14.02 -5.78
N HIS A 64 6.72 14.60 -4.58
CA HIS A 64 6.61 13.89 -3.31
C HIS A 64 5.20 13.30 -3.14
N ASP A 65 4.18 14.10 -3.42
CA ASP A 65 2.79 13.67 -3.35
C ASP A 65 2.51 12.54 -4.35
N ILE A 66 2.99 12.68 -5.59
CA ILE A 66 2.84 11.68 -6.64
C ILE A 66 3.57 10.37 -6.27
N ALA A 67 4.79 10.46 -5.71
CA ALA A 67 5.52 9.27 -5.26
C ALA A 67 4.75 8.52 -4.18
N LEU A 68 4.26 9.25 -3.17
CA LEU A 68 3.44 8.67 -2.11
C LEU A 68 2.14 8.06 -2.66
N GLY A 69 1.47 8.73 -3.60
CA GLY A 69 0.29 8.21 -4.29
C GLY A 69 0.55 6.91 -5.05
N ILE A 70 1.71 6.79 -5.74
CA ILE A 70 2.11 5.54 -6.40
C ILE A 70 2.32 4.42 -5.37
N VAL A 71 3.02 4.69 -4.28
CA VAL A 71 3.26 3.70 -3.22
C VAL A 71 1.94 3.28 -2.57
N ASN A 72 1.06 4.25 -2.26
CA ASN A 72 -0.26 3.98 -1.70
C ASN A 72 -1.10 3.09 -2.62
N MET A 73 -1.26 3.45 -3.89
CA MET A 73 -2.03 2.70 -4.88
C MET A 73 -1.54 1.25 -5.02
N VAL A 74 -0.22 1.04 -5.12
CA VAL A 74 0.34 -0.32 -5.23
C VAL A 74 0.07 -1.12 -3.96
N SER A 75 0.24 -0.51 -2.78
CA SER A 75 0.03 -1.16 -1.49
C SER A 75 -1.44 -1.52 -1.27
N GLU A 76 -2.37 -0.61 -1.58
CA GLU A 76 -3.81 -0.87 -1.48
C GLU A 76 -4.27 -1.94 -2.45
N THR A 77 -3.73 -1.97 -3.68
CA THR A 77 -4.04 -3.02 -4.65
C THR A 77 -3.61 -4.40 -4.15
N ILE A 78 -2.41 -4.50 -3.57
CA ILE A 78 -1.92 -5.74 -2.97
C ILE A 78 -2.80 -6.13 -1.76
N ALA A 79 -3.07 -5.17 -0.86
CA ALA A 79 -3.87 -5.40 0.33
C ALA A 79 -5.28 -5.91 -0.02
N THR A 80 -6.00 -5.20 -0.88
CA THR A 80 -7.37 -5.56 -1.26
C THR A 80 -7.44 -6.92 -1.96
N THR A 81 -6.51 -7.19 -2.87
CA THR A 81 -6.42 -8.49 -3.54
C THR A 81 -6.20 -9.62 -2.52
N ALA A 82 -5.28 -9.43 -1.58
CA ALA A 82 -4.98 -10.42 -0.54
C ALA A 82 -6.16 -10.61 0.42
N ILE A 83 -6.85 -9.53 0.81
CA ILE A 83 -8.05 -9.55 1.66
C ILE A 83 -9.16 -10.39 1.00
N PHE A 84 -9.48 -10.11 -0.27
CA PHE A 84 -10.54 -10.84 -0.96
C PHE A 84 -10.18 -12.31 -1.18
N ALA A 85 -8.92 -12.61 -1.50
CA ALA A 85 -8.44 -13.99 -1.58
C ALA A 85 -8.56 -14.71 -0.24
N ALA A 86 -8.14 -14.10 0.87
CA ALA A 86 -8.25 -14.67 2.20
C ALA A 86 -9.71 -14.92 2.60
N ARG A 87 -10.61 -13.97 2.33
CA ARG A 87 -12.05 -14.09 2.59
C ARG A 87 -12.69 -15.24 1.82
N ALA A 88 -12.31 -15.44 0.56
CA ALA A 88 -12.82 -16.55 -0.25
C ALA A 88 -12.51 -17.93 0.36
N HIS A 89 -11.49 -18.00 1.21
CA HIS A 89 -11.08 -19.22 1.93
C HIS A 89 -11.38 -19.20 3.43
N GLY A 90 -12.12 -18.20 3.93
CA GLY A 90 -12.44 -18.06 5.36
C GLY A 90 -11.22 -17.78 6.24
N LEU A 91 -10.15 -17.22 5.67
CA LEU A 91 -8.91 -16.91 6.38
C LEU A 91 -8.89 -15.45 6.82
N LYS A 92 -8.28 -15.20 7.99
CA LYS A 92 -8.06 -13.84 8.51
C LYS A 92 -6.58 -13.44 8.55
N ASN A 93 -5.67 -14.41 8.59
CA ASN A 93 -4.25 -14.17 8.67
C ASN A 93 -3.62 -14.16 7.27
N ILE A 94 -2.98 -13.06 6.93
CA ILE A 94 -2.35 -12.83 5.63
C ILE A 94 -0.87 -12.58 5.88
N VAL A 95 -0.01 -13.47 5.40
CA VAL A 95 1.44 -13.33 5.52
C VAL A 95 1.98 -12.55 4.32
N LEU A 96 2.72 -11.48 4.59
CA LEU A 96 3.32 -10.62 3.58
C LEU A 96 4.83 -10.90 3.48
N THR A 97 5.30 -11.18 2.27
CA THR A 97 6.72 -11.38 1.96
C THR A 97 7.13 -10.58 0.73
N GLY A 98 8.44 -10.40 0.55
CA GLY A 98 9.01 -9.66 -0.57
C GLY A 98 9.52 -8.26 -0.19
N ASN A 99 10.26 -7.65 -1.11
CA ASN A 99 10.99 -6.40 -0.84
C ASN A 99 10.10 -5.22 -0.45
N LEU A 100 8.86 -5.13 -0.96
CA LEU A 100 7.96 -4.04 -0.59
C LEU A 100 7.63 -4.01 0.90
N THR A 101 7.73 -5.14 1.59
CA THR A 101 7.48 -5.20 3.04
C THR A 101 8.54 -4.49 3.88
N THR A 102 9.66 -4.07 3.30
CA THR A 102 10.68 -3.27 3.99
C THR A 102 10.31 -1.79 4.08
N MET A 103 9.48 -1.29 3.18
CA MET A 103 9.10 0.11 3.10
C MET A 103 8.12 0.51 4.23
N PRO A 104 8.42 1.52 5.07
CA PRO A 104 7.54 1.98 6.14
C PRO A 104 6.15 2.40 5.66
N HIS A 105 6.07 3.14 4.53
CA HIS A 105 4.79 3.58 3.96
C HIS A 105 3.91 2.41 3.53
N VAL A 106 4.50 1.36 2.95
CA VAL A 106 3.77 0.12 2.58
C VAL A 106 3.19 -0.55 3.83
N ARG A 107 4.00 -0.67 4.90
CA ARG A 107 3.54 -1.24 6.18
C ARG A 107 2.41 -0.41 6.80
N ALA A 108 2.50 0.92 6.73
CA ALA A 108 1.46 1.80 7.24
C ALA A 108 0.10 1.57 6.54
N VAL A 109 0.08 1.38 5.23
CA VAL A 109 -1.14 1.07 4.46
C VAL A 109 -1.78 -0.24 4.96
N PHE A 110 -1.00 -1.31 5.10
CA PHE A 110 -1.53 -2.60 5.60
C PHE A 110 -2.07 -2.47 7.03
N THR A 111 -1.36 -1.73 7.89
CA THR A 111 -1.80 -1.48 9.28
C THR A 111 -3.11 -0.70 9.32
N ALA A 112 -3.28 0.30 8.45
CA ALA A 112 -4.49 1.11 8.39
C ALA A 112 -5.71 0.34 7.86
N LEU A 113 -5.50 -0.57 6.91
CA LEU A 113 -6.59 -1.35 6.30
C LEU A 113 -7.05 -2.54 7.16
N ALA A 114 -6.16 -3.12 7.95
CA ALA A 114 -6.41 -4.34 8.72
C ALA A 114 -7.69 -4.28 9.59
N PRO A 115 -7.94 -3.23 10.41
CA PRO A 115 -9.14 -3.14 11.24
C PRO A 115 -10.43 -3.04 10.42
N THR A 116 -10.41 -2.29 9.33
CA THR A 116 -11.59 -2.07 8.47
C THR A 116 -12.09 -3.37 7.84
N PHE A 117 -11.16 -4.28 7.53
CA PHE A 117 -11.48 -5.53 6.85
C PHE A 117 -11.49 -6.76 7.77
N ASP A 118 -11.24 -6.58 9.06
CA ASP A 118 -11.16 -7.66 10.07
C ASP A 118 -10.16 -8.76 9.66
N VAL A 119 -8.94 -8.34 9.30
CA VAL A 119 -7.84 -9.23 8.92
C VAL A 119 -6.57 -8.88 9.69
N ASN A 120 -5.63 -9.83 9.73
CA ASN A 120 -4.31 -9.64 10.32
C ASN A 120 -3.24 -9.75 9.22
N PHE A 121 -2.55 -8.66 8.95
CA PHE A 121 -1.35 -8.70 8.11
C PHE A 121 -0.12 -9.02 8.97
N ILE A 122 0.56 -10.10 8.65
CA ILE A 122 1.74 -10.61 9.36
C ILE A 122 2.96 -10.39 8.47
N ILE A 123 3.91 -9.58 8.92
CA ILE A 123 5.18 -9.36 8.24
C ILE A 123 6.27 -10.05 9.06
N PRO A 124 6.74 -11.26 8.67
CA PRO A 124 7.77 -11.98 9.40
C PRO A 124 9.12 -11.23 9.40
N ALA A 125 9.96 -11.53 10.38
CA ALA A 125 11.37 -11.16 10.29
C ALA A 125 11.96 -11.73 8.99
N ASN A 126 12.80 -10.95 8.31
CA ASN A 126 13.37 -11.31 7.02
C ASN A 126 12.34 -11.57 5.90
N SER A 127 11.18 -10.92 5.96
CA SER A 127 10.09 -11.06 4.98
C SER A 127 10.54 -10.87 3.53
N GLN A 128 11.53 -10.01 3.27
CA GLN A 128 12.11 -9.78 1.94
C GLN A 128 12.77 -11.03 1.34
N PHE A 129 13.22 -11.97 2.18
CA PHE A 129 13.85 -13.22 1.77
C PHE A 129 12.91 -14.43 1.80
N GLY A 130 11.62 -14.22 2.08
CA GLY A 130 10.65 -15.32 2.26
C GLY A 130 10.65 -16.34 1.13
N THR A 131 10.69 -15.88 -0.13
CA THR A 131 10.70 -16.74 -1.32
C THR A 131 11.98 -17.58 -1.41
N VAL A 132 13.14 -16.97 -1.18
CA VAL A 132 14.43 -17.67 -1.26
C VAL A 132 14.62 -18.66 -0.12
N ILE A 133 14.15 -18.29 1.08
CA ILE A 133 14.15 -19.21 2.24
C ILE A 133 13.25 -20.41 1.97
N GLY A 134 12.05 -20.17 1.44
CA GLY A 134 11.12 -21.24 1.07
C GLY A 134 11.71 -22.17 0.01
N ALA A 135 12.36 -21.64 -1.01
CA ALA A 135 13.04 -22.43 -2.03
C ALA A 135 14.19 -23.27 -1.45
N ALA A 136 14.98 -22.70 -0.56
CA ALA A 136 16.10 -23.41 0.09
C ALA A 136 15.63 -24.53 1.02
N LEU A 137 14.47 -24.38 1.66
CA LEU A 137 13.90 -25.37 2.56
C LEU A 137 13.08 -26.46 1.85
N HIS A 138 12.73 -26.22 0.58
CA HIS A 138 11.95 -27.20 -0.18
C HIS A 138 12.84 -28.37 -0.60
N PRO A 139 12.53 -29.62 -0.18
CA PRO A 139 13.32 -30.78 -0.60
C PRO A 139 13.20 -30.97 -2.12
N PHE A 140 14.34 -30.99 -2.78
CA PHE A 140 14.39 -31.43 -4.18
C PHE A 140 13.96 -32.90 -4.25
N LYS A 141 12.79 -33.14 -4.82
CA LYS A 141 12.33 -34.49 -5.15
C LYS A 141 12.82 -34.88 -6.51
#